data_837504477f25b1e43a7fadc87701a5f3
#
_entry.id   837504477f25b1e43a7fadc87701a5f3
#
_cell.length_a   1.000
_cell.length_b   1.000
_cell.length_c   1.000
_cell.angle_alpha   90.00
_cell.angle_beta   90.00
_cell.angle_gamma   90.00
#
_symmetry.space_group_name_H-M   'P 1'
#
loop_
_entity.id
_entity.type
_entity.pdbx_description
1 polymer ?
#
loop_
_entity_poly.entity_id
_entity_poly.type
_entity_poly.pdbx_seq_one_letter_code
_entity_poly.pdbx_strand_id
1 'polypeptide(L)'
;LRVSTMLMQIGDLDYIPPFLFSADLKEVTLEEWKNLLQMILEKTAYETVVLDLGESVQGLLEILGFCDTVYMPVLEDEISRYKVKKFEEELEVMGFNEVRKKIQIFTAPEDMEIYARKQFKEEM
;
A
#
# COMPACT_ATOMS: atom_id res chain seq x y z
N LEU A 1 2.91 6.12 20.08
CA LEU A 1 2.09 6.53 18.94
C LEU A 1 0.61 6.24 19.21
N ARG A 2 -0.18 7.27 19.29
CA ARG A 2 -1.63 7.10 19.51
C ARG A 2 -2.35 7.12 18.17
N VAL A 3 -2.67 5.97 17.63
CA VAL A 3 -3.34 5.84 16.34
C VAL A 3 -4.66 6.60 16.32
N SER A 4 -5.43 6.55 17.40
CA SER A 4 -6.74 7.23 17.48
C SER A 4 -6.67 8.75 17.32
N THR A 5 -5.56 9.38 17.67
CA THR A 5 -5.37 10.83 17.51
C THR A 5 -4.89 11.22 16.12
N MET A 6 -4.46 10.24 15.32
CA MET A 6 -3.94 10.45 13.96
C MET A 6 -4.97 10.14 12.88
N LEU A 7 -6.10 9.53 13.26
CA LEU A 7 -7.10 9.10 12.30
C LEU A 7 -7.92 10.27 11.77
N MET A 8 -8.09 10.28 10.47
CA MET A 8 -9.01 11.15 9.75
C MET A 8 -10.13 10.31 9.17
N GLN A 9 -11.27 10.90 8.89
CA GLN A 9 -12.43 10.17 8.42
C GLN A 9 -13.01 10.75 7.14
N ILE A 10 -13.28 9.89 6.17
CA ILE A 10 -14.01 10.23 4.94
C ILE A 10 -15.11 9.17 4.80
N GLY A 11 -16.38 9.56 5.01
CA GLY A 11 -17.49 8.61 5.01
C GLY A 11 -17.29 7.55 6.10
N ASP A 12 -17.33 6.29 5.71
CA ASP A 12 -17.15 5.16 6.64
C ASP A 12 -15.67 4.69 6.70
N LEU A 13 -14.77 5.41 6.06
CA LEU A 13 -13.35 5.07 6.01
C LEU A 13 -12.56 5.94 6.98
N ASP A 14 -11.85 5.30 7.89
CA ASP A 14 -10.85 5.97 8.72
C ASP A 14 -9.49 5.81 8.05
N TYR A 15 -8.71 6.89 7.98
CA TYR A 15 -7.40 6.83 7.34
C TYR A 15 -6.38 7.66 8.09
N ILE A 16 -5.10 7.32 7.90
CA ILE A 16 -3.98 8.06 8.44
C ILE A 16 -3.36 8.84 7.28
N PRO A 17 -3.38 10.19 7.33
CA PRO A 17 -2.87 11.00 6.23
C PRO A 17 -1.36 10.81 6.01
N PRO A 18 -0.89 10.82 4.76
CA PRO A 18 0.53 10.63 4.45
C PRO A 18 1.43 11.73 5.01
N PHE A 19 0.93 12.95 5.17
CA PHE A 19 1.74 14.05 5.68
C PHE A 19 2.23 13.84 7.11
N LEU A 20 1.56 12.98 7.89
CA LEU A 20 2.01 12.65 9.24
C LEU A 20 3.28 11.80 9.26
N PHE A 21 3.58 11.15 8.14
CA PHE A 21 4.73 10.25 8.03
C PHE A 21 5.76 10.70 7.00
N SER A 22 5.48 11.74 6.20
CA SER A 22 6.26 12.08 5.02
C SER A 22 7.74 12.37 5.28
N ALA A 23 8.07 12.95 6.43
CA ALA A 23 9.44 13.29 6.76
C ALA A 23 10.28 12.07 7.18
N ASP A 24 9.65 11.07 7.76
CA ASP A 24 10.35 9.99 8.46
C ASP A 24 10.06 8.58 7.93
N LEU A 25 9.36 8.47 6.79
CA LEU A 25 8.99 7.16 6.23
C LEU A 25 10.19 6.23 6.01
N LYS A 26 11.33 6.79 5.60
CA LYS A 26 12.53 6.01 5.34
C LYS A 26 13.22 5.54 6.63
N GLU A 27 12.92 6.17 7.75
CA GLU A 27 13.50 5.84 9.04
C GLU A 27 12.68 4.80 9.82
N VAL A 28 11.43 4.58 9.41
CA VAL A 28 10.58 3.59 10.05
C VAL A 28 11.07 2.20 9.70
N THR A 29 11.41 1.42 10.72
CA THR A 29 11.91 0.05 10.51
C THR A 29 10.79 -0.93 10.23
N LEU A 30 11.14 -2.08 9.67
CA LEU A 30 10.19 -3.17 9.45
C LEU A 30 9.51 -3.59 10.75
N GLU A 31 10.26 -3.66 11.85
CA GLU A 31 9.73 -4.04 13.16
C GLU A 31 8.69 -3.04 13.65
N GLU A 32 8.94 -1.76 13.45
CA GLU A 32 7.98 -0.71 13.81
C GLU A 32 6.70 -0.80 12.96
N TRP A 33 6.82 -1.09 11.65
CA TRP A 33 5.66 -1.33 10.79
C TRP A 33 4.86 -2.54 11.26
N LYS A 34 5.53 -3.63 11.59
CA LYS A 34 4.88 -4.84 12.11
C LYS A 34 4.08 -4.55 13.38
N ASN A 35 4.71 -3.85 14.31
CA ASN A 35 4.08 -3.52 15.59
C ASN A 35 2.84 -2.65 15.40
N LEU A 36 2.91 -1.66 14.51
CA LEU A 36 1.77 -0.80 14.22
C LEU A 36 0.61 -1.58 13.62
N LEU A 37 0.88 -2.41 12.60
CA LEU A 37 -0.15 -3.20 11.94
C LEU A 37 -0.78 -4.21 12.89
N GLN A 38 0.03 -4.87 13.69
CA GLN A 38 -0.44 -5.83 14.68
C GLN A 38 -1.32 -5.16 15.72
N MET A 39 -0.95 -3.98 16.19
CA MET A 39 -1.76 -3.22 17.13
C MET A 39 -3.11 -2.83 16.53
N ILE A 40 -3.14 -2.40 15.28
CA ILE A 40 -4.40 -2.05 14.61
C ILE A 40 -5.31 -3.27 14.49
N LEU A 41 -4.76 -4.41 14.09
CA LEU A 41 -5.54 -5.63 13.90
C LEU A 41 -6.04 -6.24 15.22
N GLU A 42 -5.26 -6.17 16.28
CA GLU A 42 -5.59 -6.81 17.55
C GLU A 42 -6.41 -5.93 18.50
N LYS A 43 -6.16 -4.61 18.48
CA LYS A 43 -6.72 -3.70 19.49
C LYS A 43 -7.79 -2.75 18.98
N THR A 44 -8.19 -2.89 17.72
CA THR A 44 -9.25 -2.08 17.13
C THR A 44 -10.34 -2.98 16.55
N ALA A 45 -11.48 -2.38 16.24
CA ALA A 45 -12.62 -3.08 15.66
C ALA A 45 -12.57 -3.12 14.12
N TYR A 46 -11.48 -2.71 13.51
CA TYR A 46 -11.35 -2.71 12.05
C TYR A 46 -11.23 -4.14 11.52
N GLU A 47 -12.08 -4.48 10.57
CA GLU A 47 -12.08 -5.79 9.92
C GLU A 47 -11.10 -5.83 8.75
N THR A 48 -10.88 -4.69 8.11
CA THR A 48 -10.03 -4.57 6.93
C THR A 48 -9.10 -3.39 7.07
N VAL A 49 -7.82 -3.62 6.80
CA VAL A 49 -6.81 -2.58 6.76
C VAL A 49 -6.24 -2.50 5.36
N VAL A 50 -6.26 -1.32 4.77
CA VAL A 50 -5.71 -1.07 3.44
C VAL A 50 -4.44 -0.25 3.58
N LEU A 51 -3.36 -0.75 3.02
CA LEU A 51 -2.07 -0.07 3.01
C LEU A 51 -1.82 0.49 1.62
N ASP A 52 -1.59 1.79 1.53
CA ASP A 52 -1.15 2.44 0.31
C ASP A 52 0.37 2.59 0.39
N LEU A 53 1.08 1.72 -0.31
CA LEU A 53 2.53 1.59 -0.19
C LEU A 53 3.25 2.05 -1.45
N GLY A 54 4.27 2.86 -1.26
CA GLY A 54 5.19 3.26 -2.32
C GLY A 54 6.54 2.55 -2.19
N GLU A 55 7.40 2.78 -3.17
CA GLU A 55 8.72 2.13 -3.25
C GLU A 55 9.68 2.57 -2.13
N SER A 56 9.43 3.71 -1.51
CA SER A 56 10.31 4.27 -0.47
C SER A 56 10.10 3.67 0.91
N VAL A 57 9.15 2.77 1.07
CA VAL A 57 8.90 2.13 2.37
C VAL A 57 9.97 1.07 2.63
N GLN A 58 10.64 1.18 3.77
CA GLN A 58 11.63 0.19 4.17
C GLN A 58 10.97 -1.15 4.46
N GLY A 59 11.54 -2.23 3.92
CA GLY A 59 10.98 -3.56 4.10
C GLY A 59 9.68 -3.81 3.33
N LEU A 60 9.50 -3.12 2.19
CA LEU A 60 8.28 -3.22 1.37
C LEU A 60 7.89 -4.67 1.09
N LEU A 61 8.82 -5.50 0.64
CA LEU A 61 8.52 -6.89 0.25
C LEU A 61 8.07 -7.71 1.45
N GLU A 62 8.67 -7.49 2.60
CA GLU A 62 8.29 -8.17 3.84
C GLU A 62 6.90 -7.71 4.31
N ILE A 63 6.59 -6.41 4.16
CA ILE A 63 5.26 -5.87 4.49
C ILE A 63 4.21 -6.50 3.58
N LEU A 64 4.49 -6.61 2.29
CA LEU A 64 3.58 -7.28 1.34
C LEU A 64 3.33 -8.74 1.75
N GLY A 65 4.31 -9.37 2.38
CA GLY A 65 4.17 -10.73 2.90
C GLY A 65 3.13 -10.85 4.01
N PHE A 66 2.84 -9.79 4.76
CA PHE A 66 1.80 -9.78 5.79
C PHE A 66 0.41 -9.53 5.24
N CYS A 67 0.31 -9.02 4.04
CA CYS A 67 -0.97 -8.73 3.42
C CYS A 67 -1.64 -10.03 2.96
N ASP A 68 -2.96 -10.09 3.04
CA ASP A 68 -3.71 -11.22 2.50
C ASP A 68 -3.82 -11.13 0.98
N THR A 69 -3.95 -9.92 0.48
CA THR A 69 -4.04 -9.63 -0.96
C THR A 69 -3.23 -8.38 -1.27
N VAL A 70 -2.57 -8.38 -2.41
CA VAL A 70 -1.81 -7.23 -2.91
C VAL A 70 -2.42 -6.81 -4.24
N TYR A 71 -2.95 -5.59 -4.31
CA TYR A 71 -3.49 -5.04 -5.55
C TYR A 71 -2.45 -4.16 -6.22
N MET A 72 -2.17 -4.43 -7.47
CA MET A 72 -1.20 -3.67 -8.26
C MET A 72 -1.90 -3.02 -9.46
N PRO A 73 -2.24 -1.74 -9.38
CA PRO A 73 -2.79 -1.03 -10.54
C PRO A 73 -1.68 -0.75 -11.55
N VAL A 74 -1.96 -1.00 -12.81
CA VAL A 74 -1.00 -0.88 -13.90
C VAL A 74 -1.65 -0.15 -15.06
N LEU A 75 -0.92 0.77 -15.70
CA LEU A 75 -1.40 1.45 -16.91
C LEU A 75 -1.33 0.54 -18.12
N GLU A 76 -2.18 0.82 -19.13
CA GLU A 76 -2.23 0.06 -20.37
C GLU A 76 -1.15 0.49 -21.38
N ASP A 77 0.11 0.36 -21.00
CA ASP A 77 1.22 0.65 -21.90
C ASP A 77 2.31 -0.40 -21.77
N GLU A 78 3.19 -0.46 -22.76
CA GLU A 78 4.25 -1.47 -22.81
C GLU A 78 5.26 -1.30 -21.69
N ILE A 79 5.54 -0.06 -21.30
CA ILE A 79 6.50 0.24 -20.23
C ILE A 79 5.97 -0.28 -18.89
N SER A 80 4.71 -0.04 -18.61
CA SER A 80 4.08 -0.51 -17.37
C SER A 80 4.05 -2.03 -17.31
N ARG A 81 3.72 -2.69 -18.41
CA ARG A 81 3.73 -4.16 -18.50
C ARG A 81 5.13 -4.73 -18.28
N TYR A 82 6.13 -4.08 -18.85
CA TYR A 82 7.52 -4.48 -18.65
C TYR A 82 7.93 -4.36 -17.17
N LYS A 83 7.55 -3.27 -16.52
CA LYS A 83 7.84 -3.06 -15.10
C LYS A 83 7.20 -4.11 -14.20
N VAL A 84 5.97 -4.50 -14.49
CA VAL A 84 5.27 -5.56 -13.76
C VAL A 84 6.00 -6.89 -13.90
N LYS A 85 6.34 -7.25 -15.12
CA LYS A 85 7.07 -8.48 -15.40
C LYS A 85 8.41 -8.51 -14.67
N LYS A 86 9.11 -7.38 -14.71
CA LYS A 86 10.39 -7.22 -14.01
C LYS A 86 10.24 -7.39 -12.51
N PHE A 87 9.20 -6.79 -11.94
CA PHE A 87 8.90 -6.90 -10.52
C PHE A 87 8.59 -8.35 -10.12
N GLU A 88 7.80 -9.05 -10.91
CA GLU A 88 7.50 -10.46 -10.66
C GLU A 88 8.75 -11.34 -10.70
N GLU A 89 9.64 -11.08 -11.66
CA GLU A 89 10.92 -11.78 -11.76
C GLU A 89 11.81 -11.52 -10.54
N GLU A 90 11.84 -10.27 -10.07
CA GLU A 90 12.59 -9.91 -8.86
C GLU A 90 12.05 -10.61 -7.62
N LEU A 91 10.75 -10.71 -7.47
CA LEU A 91 10.13 -11.43 -6.36
C LEU A 91 10.58 -12.90 -6.36
N GLU A 92 10.59 -13.52 -7.51
CA GLU A 92 11.01 -14.90 -7.66
C GLU A 92 12.48 -15.10 -7.30
N VAL A 93 13.35 -14.24 -7.83
CA VAL A 93 14.79 -14.30 -7.57
C VAL A 93 15.11 -14.06 -6.10
N MET A 94 14.39 -13.16 -5.45
CA MET A 94 14.61 -12.81 -4.04
C MET A 94 13.91 -13.76 -3.06
N GLY A 95 13.20 -14.76 -3.56
CA GLY A 95 12.54 -15.75 -2.70
C GLY A 95 11.19 -15.32 -2.13
N PHE A 96 10.54 -14.31 -2.72
CA PHE A 96 9.23 -13.83 -2.29
C PHE A 96 8.09 -14.41 -3.14
N ASN A 97 8.13 -15.70 -3.43
CA ASN A 97 7.10 -16.35 -4.24
C ASN A 97 5.70 -16.30 -3.60
N GLU A 98 5.63 -16.30 -2.28
CA GLU A 98 4.35 -16.18 -1.59
C GLU A 98 3.70 -14.81 -1.81
N VAL A 99 4.50 -13.75 -1.89
CA VAL A 99 4.00 -12.41 -2.25
C VAL A 99 3.46 -12.42 -3.67
N ARG A 100 4.21 -13.03 -4.60
CA ARG A 100 3.80 -13.11 -6.01
C ARG A 100 2.42 -13.73 -6.17
N LYS A 101 2.13 -14.79 -5.42
CA LYS A 101 0.83 -15.48 -5.47
C LYS A 101 -0.34 -14.63 -4.99
N LYS A 102 -0.07 -13.61 -4.17
CA LYS A 102 -1.10 -12.72 -3.62
C LYS A 102 -1.41 -11.53 -4.51
N ILE A 103 -0.59 -11.27 -5.52
CA ILE A 103 -0.72 -10.10 -6.38
C ILE A 103 -1.89 -10.27 -7.34
N GLN A 104 -2.77 -9.29 -7.34
CA GLN A 104 -3.84 -9.15 -8.32
C GLN A 104 -3.59 -7.87 -9.11
N ILE A 105 -3.32 -8.03 -10.40
CA ILE A 105 -3.04 -6.91 -11.28
C ILE A 105 -4.35 -6.46 -11.91
N PHE A 106 -4.60 -5.17 -11.90
CA PHE A 106 -5.68 -4.60 -12.69
C PHE A 106 -5.15 -3.46 -13.53
N THR A 107 -5.63 -3.39 -14.76
CA THR A 107 -5.17 -2.42 -15.73
C THR A 107 -6.11 -1.22 -15.72
N ALA A 108 -5.54 -0.03 -15.59
CA ALA A 108 -6.28 1.21 -15.63
C ALA A 108 -5.90 2.00 -16.87
N PRO A 109 -6.86 2.74 -17.48
CA PRO A 109 -6.54 3.67 -18.57
C PRO A 109 -5.53 4.73 -18.12
N GLU A 110 -4.75 5.27 -19.07
CA GLU A 110 -3.71 6.27 -18.76
C GLU A 110 -4.25 7.50 -18.05
N ASP A 111 -5.50 7.88 -18.31
CA ASP A 111 -6.14 9.04 -17.70
C ASP A 111 -6.77 8.75 -16.33
N MET A 112 -6.73 7.51 -15.86
CA MET A 112 -7.35 7.12 -14.60
C MET A 112 -6.75 7.84 -13.40
N GLU A 113 -5.47 8.11 -13.42
CA GLU A 113 -4.80 8.86 -12.36
C GLU A 113 -5.39 10.26 -12.21
N ILE A 114 -5.64 10.95 -13.33
CA ILE A 114 -6.22 12.29 -13.34
C ILE A 114 -7.65 12.23 -12.80
N TYR A 115 -8.42 11.22 -13.22
CA TYR A 115 -9.78 11.02 -12.74
C TYR A 115 -9.82 10.77 -11.23
N ALA A 116 -8.97 9.90 -10.73
CA ALA A 116 -8.90 9.58 -9.31
C ALA A 116 -8.55 10.81 -8.47
N ARG A 117 -7.59 11.61 -8.91
CA ARG A 117 -7.22 12.86 -8.25
C ARG A 117 -8.37 13.85 -8.21
N LYS A 118 -9.12 13.96 -9.28
CA LYS A 118 -10.27 14.86 -9.37
C LYS A 118 -11.38 14.41 -8.40
N GLN A 119 -11.70 13.14 -8.36
CA GLN A 119 -12.70 12.59 -7.45
C GLN A 119 -12.30 12.83 -6.00
N PHE A 120 -11.05 12.60 -5.67
CA PHE A 120 -10.54 12.82 -4.32
C PHE A 120 -10.68 14.28 -3.88
N LYS A 121 -10.41 15.24 -4.78
CA LYS A 121 -10.58 16.66 -4.50
C LYS A 121 -12.04 17.04 -4.28
N GLU A 122 -12.96 16.44 -5.00
CA GLU A 122 -14.38 16.73 -4.85
C GLU A 122 -14.95 16.21 -3.53
N GLU A 123 -14.39 15.12 -3.01
CA GLU A 123 -14.81 14.54 -1.72
C GLU A 123 -14.21 15.26 -0.51
N MET A 124 -13.14 15.97 -0.71
CA MET A 124 -12.50 16.75 0.35
C MET A 124 -13.06 18.15 0.46
#